data_2c98c2801b4deb9f0c8baa817dc700a6
#
_entry.id   2c98c2801b4deb9f0c8baa817dc700a6
#
_cell.length_a   1.000
_cell.length_b   1.000
_cell.length_c   1.000
_cell.angle_alpha   90.00
_cell.angle_beta   90.00
_cell.angle_gamma   90.00
#
_symmetry.space_group_name_H-M   'P 1'
#
loop_
_entity.id
_entity.type
_entity.pdbx_description
1 polymer ?
#
loop_
_entity_poly.entity_id
_entity_poly.type
_entity_poly.pdbx_seq_one_letter_code
_entity_poly.pdbx_strand_id
1 'polypeptide(L)'
;FYGKEEYFWKENGGDIANSSLIITKDSVILIDTGSSQQYGEQIKKQIESITKKPIKYILNTHHHPDHFLGNSAFSSSDIYSSEFTKNEIETNGDLYIVNLVNIIHEAMDKTKIKAPNQVLTNKTLDFDGYKLKIFYLDGHTSSDIVIYDENTKILYTSDLVFYKRTPSTPHANMKNWIKSLKELEKIDYSILVPGHGISSTTKEPIKENIAYLNYLDSTLKSSV
;
A
#
# COMPACT_ATOMS: atom_id res chain seq x y z
N PHE A 1 -11.32 -1.34 -0.77
CA PHE A 1 -11.47 -0.20 -1.69
C PHE A 1 -10.51 -0.42 -2.86
N TYR A 2 -11.03 -0.40 -4.07
CA TYR A 2 -10.24 -0.55 -5.28
C TYR A 2 -9.97 0.82 -5.87
N GLY A 3 -8.70 1.12 -6.13
CA GLY A 3 -8.30 2.27 -6.91
C GLY A 3 -8.62 2.08 -8.39
N LYS A 4 -8.73 3.16 -9.13
CA LYS A 4 -8.95 3.14 -10.58
C LYS A 4 -7.71 2.63 -11.30
N GLU A 5 -7.89 1.91 -12.38
CA GLU A 5 -6.80 1.42 -13.24
C GLU A 5 -6.22 2.55 -14.11
N GLU A 6 -5.87 3.67 -13.48
CA GLU A 6 -5.40 4.90 -14.11
C GLU A 6 -4.15 5.41 -13.40
N TYR A 7 -3.39 6.31 -14.03
CA TYR A 7 -2.37 7.10 -13.37
C TYR A 7 -3.01 8.26 -12.59
N PHE A 8 -2.21 8.99 -11.79
CA PHE A 8 -2.65 10.23 -11.18
C PHE A 8 -3.23 11.18 -12.23
N TRP A 9 -4.46 11.60 -12.03
CA TRP A 9 -5.19 12.49 -12.92
C TRP A 9 -6.17 13.36 -12.13
N LYS A 10 -6.45 14.56 -12.62
CA LYS A 10 -7.34 15.48 -11.93
C LYS A 10 -8.71 14.87 -11.65
N GLU A 11 -9.28 14.20 -12.64
CA GLU A 11 -10.64 13.66 -12.59
C GLU A 11 -10.78 12.45 -11.66
N ASN A 12 -9.70 11.74 -11.36
CA ASN A 12 -9.73 10.67 -10.38
C ASN A 12 -9.32 11.10 -8.97
N GLY A 13 -8.82 12.33 -8.81
CA GLY A 13 -8.41 12.89 -7.51
C GLY A 13 -7.33 12.08 -6.81
N GLY A 14 -6.59 11.23 -7.57
CA GLY A 14 -5.57 10.33 -7.04
C GLY A 14 -6.11 8.99 -6.53
N ASP A 15 -7.36 8.64 -6.80
CA ASP A 15 -7.96 7.34 -6.50
C ASP A 15 -7.41 6.26 -7.42
N ILE A 16 -6.20 5.76 -7.14
CA ILE A 16 -5.48 4.81 -8.00
C ILE A 16 -4.93 3.59 -7.26
N ALA A 17 -4.71 3.67 -5.96
CA ALA A 17 -4.20 2.59 -5.14
C ALA A 17 -5.33 1.88 -4.39
N ASN A 18 -5.13 0.61 -4.10
CA ASN A 18 -6.04 -0.16 -3.27
C ASN A 18 -5.77 0.14 -1.79
N SER A 19 -6.84 0.37 -1.04
CA SER A 19 -6.82 0.36 0.42
C SER A 19 -7.68 -0.79 0.93
N SER A 20 -7.28 -1.40 2.05
CA SER A 20 -8.01 -2.55 2.60
C SER A 20 -8.33 -2.34 4.07
N LEU A 21 -9.45 -2.89 4.52
CA LEU A 21 -9.81 -2.86 5.92
C LEU A 21 -10.02 -4.27 6.48
N ILE A 22 -9.63 -4.46 7.73
CA ILE A 22 -9.90 -5.65 8.51
C ILE A 22 -10.75 -5.22 9.70
N ILE A 23 -11.97 -5.76 9.80
CA ILE A 23 -12.88 -5.49 10.93
C ILE A 23 -12.62 -6.55 11.98
N THR A 24 -11.97 -6.17 13.07
CA THR A 24 -11.73 -7.05 14.23
C THR A 24 -12.93 -7.06 15.17
N LYS A 25 -12.81 -7.72 16.32
CA LYS A 25 -13.87 -7.71 17.34
C LYS A 25 -14.20 -6.30 17.82
N ASP A 26 -13.19 -5.46 18.09
CA ASP A 26 -13.36 -4.19 18.82
C ASP A 26 -12.91 -2.96 18.02
N SER A 27 -12.23 -3.14 16.88
CA SER A 27 -11.64 -2.06 16.09
C SER A 27 -11.59 -2.37 14.59
N VAL A 28 -11.09 -1.41 13.83
CA VAL A 28 -10.74 -1.56 12.42
C VAL A 28 -9.24 -1.35 12.26
N ILE A 29 -8.61 -2.21 11.47
CA ILE A 29 -7.26 -2.05 10.95
C ILE A 29 -7.41 -1.63 9.49
N LEU A 30 -6.81 -0.50 9.11
CA LEU A 30 -6.80 0.01 7.74
C LEU A 30 -5.40 -0.21 7.15
N ILE A 31 -5.31 -0.75 5.95
CA ILE A 31 -4.08 -0.91 5.19
C ILE A 31 -4.10 0.14 4.09
N ASP A 32 -3.15 1.07 4.15
CA ASP A 32 -3.01 2.25 3.32
C ASP A 32 -4.21 3.21 3.33
N THR A 33 -3.96 4.49 3.07
CA THR A 33 -4.93 5.56 3.32
C THR A 33 -5.26 6.41 2.09
N GLY A 34 -4.60 6.13 0.95
CA GLY A 34 -4.81 6.86 -0.29
C GLY A 34 -3.96 8.12 -0.41
N SER A 35 -4.20 8.86 -1.48
CA SER A 35 -3.31 9.89 -2.04
C SER A 35 -3.52 11.31 -1.52
N SER A 36 -4.51 11.54 -0.67
CA SER A 36 -4.78 12.87 -0.11
C SER A 36 -5.62 12.80 1.16
N GLN A 37 -5.65 13.89 1.94
CA GLN A 37 -6.56 13.98 3.09
C GLN A 37 -8.00 13.79 2.66
N GLN A 38 -8.42 14.43 1.56
CA GLN A 38 -9.77 14.31 1.03
C GLN A 38 -10.14 12.86 0.72
N TYR A 39 -9.23 12.10 0.10
CA TYR A 39 -9.43 10.69 -0.18
C TYR A 39 -9.51 9.85 1.11
N GLY A 40 -8.61 10.10 2.08
CA GLY A 40 -8.66 9.47 3.40
C GLY A 40 -9.97 9.73 4.15
N GLU A 41 -10.54 10.95 4.04
CA GLU A 41 -11.85 11.28 4.60
C GLU A 41 -12.99 10.51 3.90
N GLN A 42 -12.89 10.27 2.60
CA GLN A 42 -13.85 9.44 1.87
C GLN A 42 -13.79 7.98 2.32
N ILE A 43 -12.57 7.40 2.43
CA ILE A 43 -12.38 6.05 2.98
C ILE A 43 -12.98 5.97 4.39
N LYS A 44 -12.67 6.92 5.27
CA LYS A 44 -13.19 6.97 6.63
C LYS A 44 -14.73 6.97 6.64
N LYS A 45 -15.35 7.81 5.84
CA LYS A 45 -16.82 7.89 5.72
C LYS A 45 -17.42 6.57 5.23
N GLN A 46 -16.78 5.90 4.27
CA GLN A 46 -17.22 4.60 3.80
C GLN A 46 -17.10 3.52 4.90
N ILE A 47 -15.99 3.49 5.63
CA ILE A 47 -15.82 2.58 6.78
C ILE A 47 -16.92 2.81 7.83
N GLU A 48 -17.20 4.06 8.17
CA GLU A 48 -18.26 4.43 9.15
C GLU A 48 -19.67 4.00 8.70
N SER A 49 -19.90 3.83 7.39
CA SER A 49 -21.15 3.27 6.85
C SER A 49 -21.24 1.74 7.00
N ILE A 50 -20.11 1.05 7.05
CA ILE A 50 -20.00 -0.41 7.17
C ILE A 50 -20.00 -0.84 8.65
N THR A 51 -19.29 -0.10 9.51
CA THR A 51 -19.14 -0.43 10.93
C THR A 51 -19.05 0.81 11.81
N LYS A 52 -19.47 0.68 13.09
CA LYS A 52 -19.30 1.74 14.10
C LYS A 52 -18.04 1.56 14.95
N LYS A 53 -17.23 0.54 14.67
CA LYS A 53 -15.99 0.31 15.37
C LYS A 53 -14.95 1.38 15.00
N PRO A 54 -14.09 1.83 15.94
CA PRO A 54 -13.10 2.85 15.67
C PRO A 54 -12.02 2.33 14.71
N ILE A 55 -11.56 3.17 13.81
CA ILE A 55 -10.35 2.92 13.00
C ILE A 55 -9.15 3.20 13.92
N LYS A 56 -8.68 2.16 14.61
CA LYS A 56 -7.66 2.29 15.65
C LYS A 56 -6.26 2.16 15.11
N TYR A 57 -6.08 1.32 14.09
CA TYR A 57 -4.77 0.96 13.55
C TYR A 57 -4.72 1.20 12.05
N ILE A 58 -3.61 1.76 11.60
CA ILE A 58 -3.29 1.94 10.18
C ILE A 58 -1.94 1.32 9.91
N LEU A 59 -1.81 0.59 8.81
CA LEU A 59 -0.56 0.01 8.34
C LEU A 59 -0.22 0.69 7.00
N ASN A 60 0.83 1.53 6.97
CA ASN A 60 1.37 2.00 5.70
C ASN A 60 2.38 0.99 5.17
N THR A 61 2.13 0.52 3.96
CA THR A 61 2.91 -0.54 3.34
C THR A 61 4.27 -0.06 2.85
N HIS A 62 4.33 1.15 2.30
CA HIS A 62 5.54 1.82 1.83
C HIS A 62 5.32 3.35 1.72
N HIS A 63 6.29 4.09 1.20
CA HIS A 63 6.31 5.56 1.23
C HIS A 63 5.76 6.25 -0.01
N HIS A 64 5.16 5.55 -0.98
CA HIS A 64 4.57 6.24 -2.13
C HIS A 64 3.30 6.99 -1.77
N PRO A 65 3.06 8.15 -2.41
CA PRO A 65 2.06 9.11 -1.94
C PRO A 65 0.62 8.59 -1.97
N ASP A 66 0.29 7.71 -2.88
CA ASP A 66 -1.02 7.09 -3.00
C ASP A 66 -1.34 6.03 -1.92
N HIS A 67 -0.39 5.76 -1.04
CA HIS A 67 -0.55 4.82 0.08
C HIS A 67 -0.62 5.50 1.45
N PHE A 68 -0.08 6.73 1.61
CA PHE A 68 0.02 7.33 2.94
C PHE A 68 -0.50 8.77 3.08
N LEU A 69 -0.67 9.54 2.00
CA LEU A 69 -1.04 10.96 2.14
C LEU A 69 -2.43 11.18 2.76
N GLY A 70 -3.28 10.16 2.75
CA GLY A 70 -4.54 10.17 3.48
C GLY A 70 -4.41 10.01 5.00
N ASN A 71 -3.22 9.75 5.54
CA ASN A 71 -2.99 9.58 6.99
C ASN A 71 -3.53 10.73 7.84
N SER A 72 -3.48 11.97 7.31
CA SER A 72 -3.94 13.16 8.01
C SER A 72 -5.45 13.18 8.31
N ALA A 73 -6.25 12.37 7.61
CA ALA A 73 -7.68 12.20 7.89
C ALA A 73 -7.95 11.38 9.19
N PHE A 74 -6.96 10.67 9.69
CA PHE A 74 -7.09 9.71 10.80
C PHE A 74 -6.33 10.19 12.04
N SER A 75 -6.79 11.29 12.67
CA SER A 75 -6.09 11.96 13.77
C SER A 75 -5.89 11.10 15.02
N SER A 76 -6.83 10.17 15.30
CA SER A 76 -6.85 9.34 16.51
C SER A 76 -6.31 7.92 16.32
N SER A 77 -5.82 7.59 15.12
CA SER A 77 -5.31 6.25 14.82
C SER A 77 -3.80 6.15 15.07
N ASP A 78 -3.34 4.99 15.55
CA ASP A 78 -1.95 4.61 15.55
C ASP A 78 -1.55 4.15 14.15
N ILE A 79 -0.53 4.79 13.58
CA ILE A 79 -0.06 4.54 12.22
C ILE A 79 1.28 3.83 12.29
N TYR A 80 1.31 2.65 11.72
CA TYR A 80 2.46 1.74 11.70
C TYR A 80 3.10 1.70 10.32
N SER A 81 4.42 1.64 10.27
CA SER A 81 5.19 1.34 9.06
C SER A 81 6.56 0.74 9.41
N SER A 82 7.33 0.36 8.40
CA SER A 82 8.76 0.15 8.60
C SER A 82 9.46 1.48 8.99
N GLU A 83 10.62 1.38 9.64
CA GLU A 83 11.42 2.56 9.98
C GLU A 83 11.84 3.34 8.72
N PHE A 84 12.23 2.63 7.65
CA PHE A 84 12.57 3.25 6.38
C PHE A 84 11.40 4.07 5.81
N THR A 85 10.21 3.47 5.74
CA THR A 85 8.99 4.14 5.25
C THR A 85 8.68 5.39 6.07
N LYS A 86 8.76 5.30 7.40
CA LYS A 86 8.56 6.45 8.29
C LYS A 86 9.55 7.59 7.97
N ASN A 87 10.85 7.27 7.90
CA ASN A 87 11.89 8.25 7.65
C ASN A 87 11.74 8.91 6.26
N GLU A 88 11.37 8.14 5.24
CA GLU A 88 11.11 8.67 3.90
C GLU A 88 9.91 9.63 3.89
N ILE A 89 8.84 9.30 4.60
CA ILE A 89 7.66 10.17 4.73
C ILE A 89 8.01 11.46 5.48
N GLU A 90 8.79 11.38 6.57
CA GLU A 90 9.22 12.55 7.35
C GLU A 90 10.16 13.46 6.55
N THR A 91 11.02 12.89 5.70
CA THR A 91 12.04 13.63 4.97
C THR A 91 11.51 14.19 3.65
N ASN A 92 10.77 13.38 2.89
CA ASN A 92 10.41 13.68 1.50
C ASN A 92 8.90 13.92 1.30
N GLY A 93 8.09 13.77 2.34
CA GLY A 93 6.63 13.85 2.24
C GLY A 93 6.12 15.14 1.63
N ASP A 94 6.67 16.30 2.01
CA ASP A 94 6.27 17.60 1.47
C ASP A 94 6.53 17.70 -0.04
N LEU A 95 7.58 17.06 -0.56
CA LEU A 95 7.85 17.01 -1.99
C LEU A 95 6.78 16.24 -2.76
N TYR A 96 6.26 15.14 -2.17
CA TYR A 96 5.13 14.41 -2.77
C TYR A 96 3.87 15.26 -2.84
N ILE A 97 3.58 16.06 -1.80
CA ILE A 97 2.44 17.01 -1.82
C ILE A 97 2.62 18.01 -2.96
N VAL A 98 3.79 18.66 -3.06
CA VAL A 98 4.09 19.64 -4.10
C VAL A 98 3.90 19.05 -5.50
N ASN A 99 4.40 17.82 -5.71
CA ASN A 99 4.26 17.14 -6.99
C ASN A 99 2.78 16.85 -7.33
N LEU A 100 2.02 16.32 -6.35
CA LEU A 100 0.62 15.97 -6.60
C LEU A 100 -0.31 17.17 -6.71
N VAL A 101 -0.04 18.28 -6.05
CA VAL A 101 -0.79 19.54 -6.26
C VAL A 101 -0.81 19.94 -7.73
N ASN A 102 0.29 19.73 -8.44
CA ASN A 102 0.38 20.05 -9.88
C ASN A 102 -0.39 19.06 -10.77
N ILE A 103 -0.76 17.87 -10.25
CA ILE A 103 -1.40 16.82 -11.04
C ILE A 103 -2.88 16.70 -10.71
N ILE A 104 -3.23 16.65 -9.43
CA ILE A 104 -4.60 16.40 -8.97
C ILE A 104 -5.25 17.63 -8.28
N HIS A 105 -4.56 18.78 -8.29
CA HIS A 105 -5.07 20.09 -7.92
C HIS A 105 -5.82 20.11 -6.57
N GLU A 106 -7.09 20.51 -6.59
CA GLU A 106 -7.94 20.72 -5.42
C GLU A 106 -8.15 19.44 -4.58
N ALA A 107 -7.91 18.24 -5.16
CA ALA A 107 -7.93 17.00 -4.40
C ALA A 107 -6.86 16.96 -3.31
N MET A 108 -5.80 17.78 -3.43
CA MET A 108 -4.75 17.93 -2.44
C MET A 108 -5.06 18.92 -1.33
N ASP A 109 -6.18 19.66 -1.43
CA ASP A 109 -6.54 20.67 -0.43
C ASP A 109 -6.53 20.10 0.99
N LYS A 110 -5.91 20.84 1.93
CA LYS A 110 -5.74 20.47 3.34
C LYS A 110 -4.85 19.27 3.58
N THR A 111 -4.32 18.60 2.53
CA THR A 111 -3.40 17.46 2.71
C THR A 111 -2.14 17.93 3.43
N LYS A 112 -1.78 17.21 4.50
CA LYS A 112 -0.60 17.47 5.31
C LYS A 112 0.12 16.17 5.59
N ILE A 113 1.42 16.26 5.78
CA ILE A 113 2.18 15.09 6.21
C ILE A 113 1.77 14.70 7.63
N LYS A 114 1.36 13.45 7.76
CA LYS A 114 1.22 12.74 9.03
C LYS A 114 2.00 11.43 8.93
N ALA A 115 3.23 11.48 9.41
CA ALA A 115 4.11 10.31 9.41
C ALA A 115 3.60 9.24 10.38
N PRO A 116 3.95 7.96 10.15
CA PRO A 116 3.70 6.89 11.10
C PRO A 116 4.31 7.20 12.48
N ASN A 117 3.52 6.95 13.54
CA ASN A 117 3.95 7.16 14.92
C ASN A 117 4.43 5.87 15.60
N GLN A 118 4.29 4.73 14.92
CA GLN A 118 4.72 3.41 15.39
C GLN A 118 5.64 2.75 14.35
N VAL A 119 6.75 2.17 14.80
CA VAL A 119 7.67 1.42 13.94
C VAL A 119 7.43 -0.08 14.10
N LEU A 120 7.25 -0.76 12.99
CA LEU A 120 7.10 -2.22 12.93
C LEU A 120 8.46 -2.90 13.06
N THR A 121 8.59 -3.80 14.04
CA THR A 121 9.82 -4.59 14.25
C THR A 121 9.56 -6.09 14.29
N ASN A 122 8.32 -6.50 14.56
CA ASN A 122 7.94 -7.90 14.73
C ASN A 122 7.34 -8.49 13.45
N LYS A 123 7.60 -9.78 13.22
CA LYS A 123 6.99 -10.53 12.12
C LYS A 123 5.53 -10.93 12.37
N THR A 124 5.06 -10.81 13.59
CA THR A 124 3.65 -11.00 13.96
C THR A 124 3.24 -9.83 14.83
N LEU A 125 2.16 -9.18 14.44
CA LEU A 125 1.55 -8.09 15.17
C LEU A 125 0.26 -8.58 15.80
N ASP A 126 0.01 -8.15 17.02
CA ASP A 126 -1.23 -8.42 17.74
C ASP A 126 -1.99 -7.10 17.94
N PHE A 127 -3.14 -7.01 17.30
CA PHE A 127 -4.05 -5.87 17.39
C PHE A 127 -5.27 -6.25 18.23
N ASP A 128 -5.19 -6.06 19.53
CA ASP A 128 -6.25 -6.41 20.48
C ASP A 128 -6.71 -7.89 20.34
N GLY A 129 -5.75 -8.81 20.19
CA GLY A 129 -6.01 -10.25 20.01
C GLY A 129 -6.18 -10.69 18.55
N TYR A 130 -6.17 -9.77 17.60
CA TYR A 130 -6.20 -10.10 16.17
C TYR A 130 -4.77 -10.08 15.61
N LYS A 131 -4.29 -11.26 15.21
CA LYS A 131 -2.89 -11.42 14.77
C LYS A 131 -2.76 -11.35 13.27
N LEU A 132 -1.78 -10.55 12.81
CA LEU A 132 -1.37 -10.44 11.42
C LEU A 132 0.11 -10.78 11.29
N LYS A 133 0.45 -11.49 10.23
CA LYS A 133 1.83 -11.79 9.87
C LYS A 133 2.38 -10.73 8.92
N ILE A 134 3.59 -10.25 9.20
CA ILE A 134 4.24 -9.19 8.41
C ILE A 134 5.48 -9.77 7.76
N PHE A 135 5.59 -9.57 6.45
CA PHE A 135 6.81 -9.83 5.69
C PHE A 135 7.46 -8.49 5.37
N TYR A 136 8.70 -8.34 5.76
CA TYR A 136 9.56 -7.20 5.41
C TYR A 136 10.32 -7.60 4.16
N LEU A 137 9.96 -6.98 3.06
CA LEU A 137 10.51 -7.26 1.74
C LEU A 137 11.04 -5.95 1.15
N ASP A 138 11.66 -6.05 0.00
CA ASP A 138 12.11 -4.92 -0.79
C ASP A 138 11.96 -5.23 -2.28
N GLY A 139 11.95 -4.21 -3.09
CA GLY A 139 11.91 -4.41 -4.53
C GLY A 139 11.18 -3.30 -5.26
N HIS A 140 9.94 -3.00 -4.93
CA HIS A 140 9.22 -1.83 -5.43
C HIS A 140 9.79 -0.55 -4.82
N THR A 141 10.05 -0.60 -3.51
CA THR A 141 10.87 0.37 -2.78
C THR A 141 11.98 -0.34 -2.01
N SER A 142 12.78 0.40 -1.26
CA SER A 142 13.81 -0.18 -0.37
C SER A 142 13.23 -0.84 0.87
N SER A 143 11.94 -0.68 1.13
CA SER A 143 11.24 -1.34 2.26
C SER A 143 9.74 -1.39 1.99
N ASP A 144 9.29 -2.54 1.57
CA ASP A 144 7.88 -2.85 1.32
C ASP A 144 7.40 -3.83 2.38
N ILE A 145 6.26 -3.58 3.01
CA ILE A 145 5.65 -4.57 3.90
C ILE A 145 4.48 -5.27 3.21
N VAL A 146 4.42 -6.58 3.41
CA VAL A 146 3.30 -7.42 2.99
C VAL A 146 2.62 -7.95 4.24
N ILE A 147 1.30 -7.88 4.26
CA ILE A 147 0.48 -8.32 5.38
C ILE A 147 -0.22 -9.62 4.98
N TYR A 148 -0.12 -10.63 5.83
CA TYR A 148 -0.86 -11.86 5.66
C TYR A 148 -1.77 -12.12 6.86
N ASP A 149 -3.05 -12.18 6.58
CA ASP A 149 -4.07 -12.56 7.55
C ASP A 149 -4.28 -14.07 7.47
N GLU A 150 -3.70 -14.79 8.43
CA GLU A 150 -3.82 -16.24 8.50
C GLU A 150 -5.25 -16.72 8.83
N ASN A 151 -6.08 -15.86 9.45
CA ASN A 151 -7.46 -16.23 9.80
C ASN A 151 -8.35 -16.31 8.55
N THR A 152 -8.14 -15.42 7.59
CA THR A 152 -8.92 -15.33 6.36
C THR A 152 -8.17 -15.86 5.14
N LYS A 153 -6.88 -16.15 5.28
CA LYS A 153 -5.94 -16.48 4.20
C LYS A 153 -5.90 -15.40 3.11
N ILE A 154 -5.97 -14.14 3.50
CA ILE A 154 -5.82 -13.00 2.59
C ILE A 154 -4.39 -12.47 2.67
N LEU A 155 -3.75 -12.32 1.51
CA LEU A 155 -2.42 -11.75 1.34
C LEU A 155 -2.54 -10.35 0.73
N TYR A 156 -2.20 -9.32 1.50
CA TYR A 156 -2.15 -7.93 1.04
C TYR A 156 -0.72 -7.61 0.64
N THR A 157 -0.46 -7.52 -0.66
CA THR A 157 0.89 -7.43 -1.22
C THR A 157 1.35 -6.01 -1.51
N SER A 158 0.44 -5.05 -1.42
CA SER A 158 0.71 -3.68 -1.85
C SER A 158 1.42 -3.67 -3.21
N ASP A 159 2.30 -2.72 -3.46
CA ASP A 159 2.94 -2.47 -4.76
C ASP A 159 4.07 -3.45 -5.12
N LEU A 160 4.29 -4.48 -4.31
CA LEU A 160 5.02 -5.64 -4.80
C LEU A 160 4.24 -6.41 -5.88
N VAL A 161 2.90 -6.25 -5.93
CA VAL A 161 2.07 -6.84 -6.98
C VAL A 161 1.14 -5.79 -7.59
N PHE A 162 1.22 -5.63 -8.89
CA PHE A 162 0.26 -4.95 -9.75
C PHE A 162 -0.50 -5.99 -10.56
N TYR A 163 -1.81 -5.86 -10.71
CA TYR A 163 -2.56 -6.81 -11.51
C TYR A 163 -3.43 -6.12 -12.54
N LYS A 164 -3.29 -6.55 -13.80
CA LYS A 164 -3.89 -5.91 -14.98
C LYS A 164 -3.49 -4.44 -15.16
N ARG A 165 -2.36 -4.05 -14.59
CA ARG A 165 -1.78 -2.73 -14.68
C ARG A 165 -0.25 -2.83 -14.73
N THR A 166 0.39 -1.93 -15.45
CA THR A 166 1.85 -1.84 -15.53
C THR A 166 2.44 -1.43 -14.18
N PRO A 167 3.40 -2.19 -13.63
CA PRO A 167 4.12 -1.80 -12.43
C PRO A 167 4.89 -0.49 -12.57
N SER A 168 4.82 0.36 -11.56
CA SER A 168 5.61 1.59 -11.43
C SER A 168 6.99 1.27 -10.86
N THR A 169 8.06 1.84 -11.41
CA THR A 169 9.44 1.42 -11.10
C THR A 169 10.43 2.53 -10.69
N PRO A 170 10.02 3.75 -10.27
CA PRO A 170 10.95 4.86 -10.06
C PRO A 170 11.98 4.60 -8.94
N HIS A 171 11.62 3.83 -7.91
CA HIS A 171 12.48 3.49 -6.78
C HIS A 171 12.84 2.00 -6.73
N ALA A 172 12.57 1.28 -7.83
CA ALA A 172 12.63 -0.18 -7.82
C ALA A 172 14.06 -0.73 -7.90
N ASN A 173 14.29 -1.81 -7.15
CA ASN A 173 15.36 -2.75 -7.40
C ASN A 173 14.75 -4.02 -8.02
N MET A 174 14.77 -4.12 -9.34
CA MET A 174 14.12 -5.21 -10.07
C MET A 174 14.58 -6.61 -9.65
N LYS A 175 15.87 -6.77 -9.34
CA LYS A 175 16.43 -8.06 -8.89
C LYS A 175 15.84 -8.49 -7.52
N ASN A 176 15.80 -7.55 -6.59
CA ASN A 176 15.22 -7.81 -5.27
C ASN A 176 13.72 -8.00 -5.37
N TRP A 177 13.04 -7.23 -6.23
CA TRP A 177 11.60 -7.36 -6.44
C TRP A 177 11.22 -8.75 -6.96
N ILE A 178 11.93 -9.27 -7.97
CA ILE A 178 11.72 -10.64 -8.46
C ILE A 178 11.95 -11.67 -7.35
N LYS A 179 12.97 -11.46 -6.49
CA LYS A 179 13.23 -12.34 -5.34
C LYS A 179 12.07 -12.30 -4.35
N SER A 180 11.59 -11.10 -3.99
CA SER A 180 10.44 -10.92 -3.09
C SER A 180 9.18 -11.56 -3.63
N LEU A 181 8.88 -11.40 -4.93
CA LEU A 181 7.75 -12.05 -5.58
C LEU A 181 7.83 -13.59 -5.51
N LYS A 182 9.02 -14.17 -5.70
CA LYS A 182 9.23 -15.62 -5.56
C LYS A 182 9.03 -16.13 -4.14
N GLU A 183 9.29 -15.30 -3.12
CA GLU A 183 8.94 -15.63 -1.74
C GLU A 183 7.41 -15.59 -1.51
N LEU A 184 6.73 -14.58 -2.04
CA LEU A 184 5.27 -14.48 -1.96
C LEU A 184 4.55 -15.62 -2.71
N GLU A 185 5.12 -16.10 -3.81
CA GLU A 185 4.56 -17.24 -4.56
C GLU A 185 4.46 -18.52 -3.72
N LYS A 186 5.31 -18.70 -2.69
CA LYS A 186 5.31 -19.87 -1.80
C LYS A 186 4.22 -19.82 -0.73
N ILE A 187 3.60 -18.65 -0.48
CA ILE A 187 2.59 -18.49 0.57
C ILE A 187 1.29 -19.15 0.13
N ASP A 188 0.69 -19.95 1.01
CA ASP A 188 -0.65 -20.53 0.81
C ASP A 188 -1.72 -19.49 1.19
N TYR A 189 -2.28 -18.80 0.20
CA TYR A 189 -3.36 -17.82 0.36
C TYR A 189 -4.59 -18.20 -0.47
N SER A 190 -5.77 -17.74 -0.03
CA SER A 190 -7.02 -17.87 -0.77
C SER A 190 -7.29 -16.65 -1.65
N ILE A 191 -6.89 -15.47 -1.19
CA ILE A 191 -7.06 -14.21 -1.91
C ILE A 191 -5.77 -13.41 -1.82
N LEU A 192 -5.32 -12.86 -2.94
CA LEU A 192 -4.28 -11.84 -3.03
C LEU A 192 -4.92 -10.50 -3.35
N VAL A 193 -4.59 -9.48 -2.56
CA VAL A 193 -4.96 -8.08 -2.80
C VAL A 193 -3.71 -7.32 -3.20
N PRO A 194 -3.59 -6.89 -4.46
CA PRO A 194 -2.45 -6.11 -4.95
C PRO A 194 -2.53 -4.65 -4.48
N GLY A 195 -1.45 -3.89 -4.64
CA GLY A 195 -1.49 -2.44 -4.43
C GLY A 195 -2.32 -1.72 -5.49
N HIS A 196 -2.32 -2.26 -6.71
CA HIS A 196 -3.09 -1.73 -7.83
C HIS A 196 -3.74 -2.84 -8.65
N GLY A 197 -4.98 -2.60 -9.08
CA GLY A 197 -5.77 -3.53 -9.87
C GLY A 197 -6.65 -4.44 -9.00
N ILE A 198 -7.26 -5.45 -9.61
CA ILE A 198 -8.23 -6.32 -8.94
C ILE A 198 -7.57 -7.40 -8.09
N SER A 199 -8.27 -7.88 -7.05
CA SER A 199 -7.84 -9.04 -6.27
C SER A 199 -7.90 -10.33 -7.10
N SER A 200 -7.14 -11.34 -6.69
CA SER A 200 -7.07 -12.64 -7.36
C SER A 200 -7.06 -13.80 -6.37
N THR A 201 -7.63 -14.92 -6.78
CA THR A 201 -7.56 -16.19 -6.04
C THR A 201 -6.47 -17.13 -6.57
N THR A 202 -5.64 -16.63 -7.51
CA THR A 202 -4.59 -17.44 -8.17
C THR A 202 -3.22 -16.80 -7.97
N LYS A 203 -2.17 -17.51 -8.37
CA LYS A 203 -0.78 -17.01 -8.41
C LYS A 203 -0.47 -16.20 -9.69
N GLU A 204 -1.44 -16.02 -10.58
CA GLU A 204 -1.24 -15.32 -11.85
C GLU A 204 -0.68 -13.89 -11.66
N PRO A 205 -1.21 -13.05 -10.74
CA PRO A 205 -0.66 -11.71 -10.55
C PRO A 205 0.84 -11.70 -10.25
N ILE A 206 1.30 -12.59 -9.38
CA ILE A 206 2.73 -12.71 -9.03
C ILE A 206 3.55 -13.11 -10.27
N LYS A 207 3.08 -14.09 -11.04
CA LYS A 207 3.77 -14.60 -12.24
C LYS A 207 3.84 -13.54 -13.33
N GLU A 208 2.77 -12.78 -13.55
CA GLU A 208 2.75 -11.68 -14.52
C GLU A 208 3.78 -10.59 -14.15
N ASN A 209 3.86 -10.21 -12.86
CA ASN A 209 4.86 -9.24 -12.42
C ASN A 209 6.29 -9.76 -12.59
N ILE A 210 6.57 -11.02 -12.23
CA ILE A 210 7.89 -11.64 -12.47
C ILE A 210 8.25 -11.62 -13.96
N ALA A 211 7.32 -11.99 -14.83
CA ALA A 211 7.54 -12.00 -16.28
C ALA A 211 7.82 -10.59 -16.81
N TYR A 212 7.03 -9.60 -16.39
CA TYR A 212 7.20 -8.20 -16.78
C TYR A 212 8.56 -7.64 -16.32
N LEU A 213 8.93 -7.84 -15.07
CA LEU A 213 10.20 -7.34 -14.52
C LEU A 213 11.41 -7.98 -15.19
N ASN A 214 11.36 -9.28 -15.51
CA ASN A 214 12.42 -9.94 -16.27
C ASN A 214 12.54 -9.37 -17.69
N TYR A 215 11.40 -9.14 -18.37
CA TYR A 215 11.38 -8.52 -19.68
C TYR A 215 11.99 -7.11 -19.64
N LEU A 216 11.60 -6.29 -18.68
CA LEU A 216 12.10 -4.92 -18.51
C LEU A 216 13.61 -4.91 -18.24
N ASP A 217 14.07 -5.73 -17.28
CA ASP A 217 15.50 -5.84 -16.94
C ASP A 217 16.35 -6.28 -18.14
N SER A 218 15.88 -7.26 -18.92
CA SER A 218 16.59 -7.73 -20.12
C SER A 218 16.63 -6.67 -21.22
N THR A 219 15.54 -5.94 -21.43
CA THR A 219 15.43 -4.89 -22.44
C THR A 219 16.35 -3.72 -22.12
N LEU A 220 16.36 -3.26 -20.87
CA LEU A 220 17.23 -2.17 -20.43
C LEU A 220 18.72 -2.53 -20.58
N LYS A 221 19.10 -3.77 -20.22
CA LYS A 221 20.49 -4.24 -20.36
C LYS A 221 20.93 -4.38 -21.82
N SER A 222 20.03 -4.64 -22.75
CA SER A 222 20.36 -4.74 -24.19
C SER A 222 20.44 -3.38 -24.88
N SER A 223 20.01 -2.30 -24.21
CA SER A 223 19.97 -0.94 -24.75
C SER A 223 21.19 -0.09 -24.32
N VAL A 224 22.07 -0.65 -23.51
CA VAL A 224 23.35 -0.07 -23.02
C VAL A 224 24.53 -0.80 -23.66
#